data_ff404bf3e1c1d3d63bd2d28bb226fc92
#
_entry.id   ff404bf3e1c1d3d63bd2d28bb226fc92
#
_cell.length_a   1.000
_cell.length_b   1.000
_cell.length_c   1.000
_cell.angle_alpha   90.00
_cell.angle_beta   90.00
_cell.angle_gamma   90.00
#
_symmetry.space_group_name_H-M   'P 1'
#
loop_
_entity.id
_entity.type
_entity.pdbx_description
1 polymer ?
#
loop_
_entity_poly.entity_id
_entity_poly.type
_entity_poly.pdbx_seq_one_letter_code
_entity_poly.pdbx_strand_id
1 'polypeptide(L)'
;ESSAASDVYKRQGRAMADPTRSRILMSLLDSPSHPAVLSRELGLTRSNVSNHLTCLRDCGIVVAEPEGRQTRYEIADPHLAAALTALVDVTLAVDESAPCIDPACSVPGCCAASSSGDAS
;
A
#
# COMPACT_ATOMS: atom_id res chain seq x y z
N GLU A 1 11.54 1.28 -24.77
CA GLU A 1 10.21 1.61 -24.84
C GLU A 1 9.49 1.20 -23.60
N SER A 2 9.39 0.03 -23.34
CA SER A 2 8.67 -0.34 -22.13
C SER A 2 9.49 -0.13 -20.87
N SER A 3 10.73 0.33 -20.98
CA SER A 3 11.53 0.49 -19.77
C SER A 3 10.98 1.60 -18.88
N ALA A 4 10.41 2.66 -19.45
CA ALA A 4 9.80 3.70 -18.61
C ALA A 4 8.57 3.15 -17.88
N ALA A 5 7.74 2.40 -18.58
CA ALA A 5 6.56 1.78 -17.94
C ALA A 5 6.97 0.77 -16.92
N SER A 6 8.02 0.00 -17.20
CA SER A 6 8.54 -0.99 -16.26
C SER A 6 9.04 -0.33 -14.97
N ASP A 7 9.73 0.82 -15.11
CA ASP A 7 10.23 1.55 -13.96
C ASP A 7 9.09 2.09 -13.10
N VAL A 8 8.02 2.55 -13.74
CA VAL A 8 6.83 3.01 -13.02
C VAL A 8 6.22 1.87 -12.23
N TYR A 9 6.06 0.72 -12.85
CA TYR A 9 5.53 -0.45 -12.16
C TYR A 9 6.37 -0.83 -10.95
N LYS A 10 7.69 -0.86 -11.14
CA LYS A 10 8.59 -1.23 -10.04
C LYS A 10 8.49 -0.25 -8.89
N ARG A 11 8.44 1.04 -9.23
CA ARG A 11 8.37 2.08 -8.22
C ARG A 11 7.07 2.00 -7.44
N GLN A 12 5.96 1.90 -8.15
CA GLN A 12 4.65 1.82 -7.52
C GLN A 12 4.49 0.53 -6.73
N GLY A 13 5.00 -0.57 -7.26
CA GLY A 13 4.96 -1.85 -6.56
C GLY A 13 5.71 -1.82 -5.25
N ARG A 14 6.89 -1.22 -5.24
CA ARG A 14 7.67 -1.10 -4.02
C ARG A 14 6.96 -0.23 -2.99
N ALA A 15 6.38 0.87 -3.46
CA ALA A 15 5.66 1.77 -2.55
C ALA A 15 4.49 1.06 -1.89
N MET A 16 3.79 0.22 -2.64
CA MET A 16 2.62 -0.48 -2.13
C MET A 16 2.96 -1.75 -1.35
N ALA A 17 4.19 -2.23 -1.47
CA ALA A 17 4.59 -3.46 -0.79
C ALA A 17 4.91 -3.25 0.69
N ASP A 18 5.21 -2.02 1.10
CA ASP A 18 5.48 -1.73 2.50
C ASP A 18 4.20 -1.84 3.31
N PRO A 19 4.16 -2.63 4.38
CA PRO A 19 2.93 -2.82 5.16
C PRO A 19 2.34 -1.51 5.70
N THR A 20 3.19 -0.60 6.13
CA THR A 20 2.72 0.68 6.67
C THR A 20 2.09 1.52 5.57
N ARG A 21 2.74 1.59 4.40
CA ARG A 21 2.21 2.35 3.28
C ARG A 21 0.91 1.74 2.76
N SER A 22 0.81 0.40 2.79
CA SER A 22 -0.43 -0.26 2.40
C SER A 22 -1.58 0.16 3.30
N ARG A 23 -1.34 0.25 4.61
CA ARG A 23 -2.36 0.67 5.55
C ARG A 23 -2.80 2.11 5.29
N ILE A 24 -1.84 2.98 5.00
CA ILE A 24 -2.13 4.37 4.65
C ILE A 24 -2.98 4.43 3.39
N LEU A 25 -2.60 3.66 2.37
CA LEU A 25 -3.35 3.64 1.11
C LEU A 25 -4.77 3.13 1.30
N MET A 26 -4.95 2.10 2.12
CA MET A 26 -6.28 1.59 2.38
C MET A 26 -7.16 2.63 3.06
N SER A 27 -6.59 3.40 3.98
CA SER A 27 -7.31 4.48 4.62
C SER A 27 -7.70 5.55 3.60
N LEU A 28 -6.78 5.89 2.69
CA LEU A 28 -7.04 6.91 1.67
C LEU A 28 -8.04 6.44 0.62
N LEU A 29 -8.14 5.14 0.40
CA LEU A 29 -9.17 4.60 -0.48
C LEU A 29 -10.57 4.89 0.07
N ASP A 30 -10.70 4.87 1.38
CA ASP A 30 -11.96 5.14 2.03
C ASP A 30 -12.33 6.62 1.88
N SER A 31 -11.38 7.50 2.15
CA SER A 31 -11.61 8.95 2.02
C SER A 31 -10.28 9.70 2.11
N PRO A 32 -10.20 10.89 1.51
CA PRO A 32 -9.01 11.74 1.69
C PRO A 32 -8.77 12.01 3.17
N SER A 33 -7.52 12.22 3.54
CA SER A 33 -7.18 12.38 4.94
C SER A 33 -5.98 13.31 5.12
N HIS A 34 -5.65 13.59 6.36
CA HIS A 34 -4.52 14.44 6.74
C HIS A 34 -3.54 13.61 7.56
N PRO A 35 -2.24 14.01 7.58
CA PRO A 35 -1.25 13.24 8.35
C PRO A 35 -1.61 13.07 9.82
N ALA A 36 -2.20 14.09 10.43
CA ALA A 36 -2.59 14.01 11.83
C ALA A 36 -3.65 12.95 12.07
N VAL A 37 -4.62 12.86 11.16
CA VAL A 37 -5.69 11.87 11.25
C VAL A 37 -5.13 10.47 11.03
N LEU A 38 -4.30 10.32 10.01
CA LEU A 38 -3.68 9.02 9.71
C LEU A 38 -2.81 8.54 10.86
N SER A 39 -2.04 9.45 11.45
CA SER A 39 -1.20 9.14 12.59
C SER A 39 -2.04 8.57 13.73
N ARG A 40 -3.14 9.23 14.04
CA ARG A 40 -4.01 8.83 15.13
C ARG A 40 -4.72 7.52 14.84
N GLU A 41 -5.26 7.38 13.63
CA GLU A 41 -6.03 6.18 13.27
C GLU A 41 -5.16 4.94 13.17
N LEU A 42 -3.94 5.09 12.68
CA LEU A 42 -3.08 3.95 12.43
C LEU A 42 -2.06 3.71 13.54
N GLY A 43 -2.04 4.57 14.55
CA GLY A 43 -1.10 4.41 15.65
C GLY A 43 0.34 4.65 15.26
N LEU A 44 0.58 5.59 14.34
CA LEU A 44 1.91 5.91 13.86
C LEU A 44 2.30 7.31 14.28
N THR A 45 3.61 7.58 14.29
CA THR A 45 4.07 8.95 14.55
C THR A 45 3.79 9.81 13.33
N ARG A 46 3.62 11.10 13.55
CA ARG A 46 3.37 12.02 12.44
C ARG A 46 4.55 12.07 11.48
N SER A 47 5.75 11.95 12.03
CA SER A 47 6.95 11.90 11.24
C SER A 47 6.97 10.70 10.30
N ASN A 48 6.60 9.54 10.83
CA ASN A 48 6.51 8.31 10.06
C ASN A 48 5.50 8.43 8.94
N VAL A 49 4.30 8.92 9.28
CA VAL A 49 3.24 9.11 8.29
C VAL A 49 3.69 10.08 7.20
N SER A 50 4.30 11.20 7.59
CA SER A 50 4.77 12.20 6.64
C SER A 50 5.80 11.63 5.67
N ASN A 51 6.73 10.84 6.19
CA ASN A 51 7.76 10.23 5.35
C ASN A 51 7.15 9.29 4.33
N HIS A 52 6.18 8.47 4.75
CA HIS A 52 5.53 7.54 3.84
C HIS A 52 4.67 8.28 2.81
N LEU A 53 3.97 9.32 3.23
CA LEU A 53 3.15 10.11 2.31
C LEU A 53 4.01 10.82 1.27
N THR A 54 5.18 11.32 1.68
CA THR A 54 6.11 11.93 0.74
C THR A 54 6.56 10.92 -0.32
N CYS A 55 6.88 9.72 0.12
CA CYS A 55 7.28 8.66 -0.78
C CYS A 55 6.16 8.32 -1.78
N LEU A 56 4.93 8.20 -1.28
CA LEU A 56 3.78 7.89 -2.13
C LEU A 56 3.49 9.02 -3.12
N ARG A 57 3.65 10.27 -2.68
CA ARG A 57 3.48 11.42 -3.57
C ARG A 57 4.55 11.43 -4.65
N ASP A 58 5.80 11.16 -4.28
CA ASP A 58 6.89 11.15 -5.25
C ASP A 58 6.74 10.04 -6.27
N CYS A 59 6.08 8.95 -5.89
CA CYS A 59 5.79 7.85 -6.80
C CYS A 59 4.54 8.10 -7.65
N GLY A 60 3.84 9.20 -7.41
CA GLY A 60 2.66 9.52 -8.20
C GLY A 60 1.40 8.78 -7.76
N ILE A 61 1.43 8.14 -6.59
CA ILE A 61 0.28 7.37 -6.11
C ILE A 61 -0.73 8.26 -5.40
N VAL A 62 -0.25 9.28 -4.70
CA VAL A 62 -1.12 10.22 -4.00
C VAL A 62 -0.78 11.64 -4.41
N VAL A 63 -1.76 12.53 -4.24
CA VAL A 63 -1.57 13.97 -4.42
C VAL A 63 -1.83 14.66 -3.08
N ALA A 64 -1.18 15.80 -2.91
CA ALA A 64 -1.28 16.59 -1.70
C ALA A 64 -1.87 17.95 -2.05
N GLU A 65 -2.87 18.37 -1.29
CA GLU A 65 -3.48 19.68 -1.48
C GLU A 65 -3.48 20.47 -0.18
N PRO A 66 -3.00 21.70 -0.20
CA PRO A 66 -3.07 22.54 1.01
C PRO A 66 -4.52 22.79 1.38
N GLU A 67 -4.80 22.70 2.68
CA GLU A 67 -6.13 22.91 3.19
C GLU A 67 -6.00 23.63 4.54
N GLY A 68 -5.99 24.94 4.49
CA GLY A 68 -5.72 25.73 5.68
C GLY A 68 -4.31 25.49 6.17
N ARG A 69 -4.17 25.07 7.41
CA ARG A 69 -2.86 24.76 8.00
C ARG A 69 -2.46 23.30 7.81
N GLN A 70 -3.34 22.54 7.19
CA GLN A 70 -3.10 21.12 6.99
C GLN A 70 -2.92 20.83 5.52
N THR A 71 -2.41 19.65 5.22
CA THR A 71 -2.31 19.16 3.85
C THR A 71 -3.19 17.93 3.74
N ARG A 72 -4.10 17.96 2.77
CA ARG A 72 -4.97 16.82 2.51
C ARG A 72 -4.33 15.93 1.46
N TYR A 73 -4.31 14.63 1.73
CA TYR A 73 -3.78 13.65 0.81
C TYR A 73 -4.89 12.76 0.29
N GLU A 74 -4.82 12.42 -0.98
CA GLU A 74 -5.80 11.53 -1.61
C GLU A 74 -5.14 10.76 -2.74
N ILE A 75 -5.77 9.67 -3.16
CA ILE A 75 -5.28 8.87 -4.28
C ILE A 75 -5.32 9.75 -5.54
N ALA A 76 -4.22 9.73 -6.29
CA ALA A 76 -4.03 10.65 -7.40
C ALA A 76 -4.97 10.39 -8.58
N ASP A 77 -5.32 9.15 -8.83
CA ASP A 77 -6.02 8.76 -10.05
C ASP A 77 -7.18 7.82 -9.72
N PRO A 78 -8.40 8.12 -10.22
CA PRO A 78 -9.54 7.24 -9.97
C PRO A 78 -9.32 5.82 -10.48
N HIS A 79 -8.57 5.64 -11.55
CA HIS A 79 -8.27 4.30 -12.06
C HIS A 79 -7.39 3.54 -11.09
N LEU A 80 -6.44 4.24 -10.47
CA LEU A 80 -5.58 3.64 -9.47
C LEU A 80 -6.40 3.27 -8.24
N ALA A 81 -7.30 4.15 -7.82
CA ALA A 81 -8.16 3.86 -6.69
C ALA A 81 -9.02 2.62 -6.97
N ALA A 82 -9.55 2.51 -8.18
CA ALA A 82 -10.35 1.35 -8.57
C ALA A 82 -9.51 0.07 -8.57
N ALA A 83 -8.28 0.17 -9.07
CA ALA A 83 -7.38 -0.98 -9.10
C ALA A 83 -7.01 -1.44 -7.69
N LEU A 84 -6.73 -0.50 -6.79
CA LEU A 84 -6.39 -0.84 -5.41
C LEU A 84 -7.59 -1.45 -4.69
N THR A 85 -8.79 -0.94 -4.95
CA THR A 85 -10.00 -1.51 -4.38
C THR A 85 -10.20 -2.94 -4.85
N ALA A 86 -9.97 -3.18 -6.14
CA ALA A 86 -10.08 -4.53 -6.69
C ALA A 86 -9.06 -5.47 -6.06
N LEU A 87 -7.85 -4.98 -5.82
CA LEU A 87 -6.82 -5.77 -5.16
C LEU A 87 -7.22 -6.14 -3.74
N VAL A 88 -7.78 -5.19 -3.01
CA VAL A 88 -8.24 -5.44 -1.65
C VAL A 88 -9.33 -6.51 -1.67
N ASP A 89 -10.26 -6.42 -2.63
CA ASP A 89 -11.33 -7.40 -2.75
C ASP A 89 -10.76 -8.79 -3.00
N VAL A 90 -9.75 -8.90 -3.84
CA VAL A 90 -9.09 -10.18 -4.10
C VAL A 90 -8.45 -10.71 -2.82
N THR A 91 -7.77 -9.83 -2.09
CA THR A 91 -7.11 -10.22 -0.86
C THR A 91 -8.11 -10.78 0.15
N LEU A 92 -9.26 -10.14 0.26
CA LEU A 92 -10.29 -10.61 1.19
C LEU A 92 -10.91 -11.93 0.75
N ALA A 93 -10.89 -12.22 -0.54
CA ALA A 93 -11.46 -13.45 -1.06
C ALA A 93 -10.50 -14.65 -0.94
N VAL A 94 -9.22 -14.38 -0.72
CA VAL A 94 -8.20 -15.42 -0.62
C VAL A 94 -8.13 -15.93 0.81
N ASP A 95 -8.06 -17.26 0.96
CA ASP A 95 -7.87 -17.87 2.26
C ASP A 95 -6.40 -17.76 2.67
N GLU A 96 -6.11 -16.86 3.59
CA GLU A 96 -4.74 -16.59 4.01
C GLU A 96 -4.13 -17.74 4.79
N SER A 97 -4.93 -18.64 5.29
CA SER A 97 -4.42 -19.79 6.02
C SER A 97 -4.05 -20.94 5.11
N ALA A 98 -4.43 -20.86 3.84
CA ALA A 98 -4.12 -21.93 2.90
C ALA A 98 -2.61 -21.95 2.58
N PRO A 99 -1.97 -23.12 2.61
CA PRO A 99 -0.55 -23.19 2.29
C PRO A 99 -0.29 -22.98 0.81
N CYS A 100 0.91 -22.55 0.51
CA CYS A 100 1.34 -22.43 -0.88
C CYS A 100 1.53 -23.83 -1.45
N ILE A 101 0.86 -24.11 -2.55
CA ILE A 101 0.89 -25.44 -3.16
C ILE A 101 1.84 -25.52 -4.35
N ASP A 102 2.46 -24.41 -4.72
CA ASP A 102 3.37 -24.38 -5.87
C ASP A 102 4.78 -24.70 -5.41
N PRO A 103 5.32 -25.89 -5.77
CA PRO A 103 6.67 -26.26 -5.34
C PRO A 103 7.75 -25.39 -5.96
N ALA A 104 7.45 -24.69 -7.05
CA ALA A 104 8.41 -23.82 -7.71
C ALA A 104 8.27 -22.37 -7.24
N CYS A 105 7.45 -22.10 -6.25
CA CYS A 105 7.20 -20.73 -5.79
C CYS A 105 8.46 -20.12 -5.20
N SER A 106 8.84 -18.95 -5.73
CA SER A 106 9.98 -18.20 -5.22
C SER A 106 9.57 -16.84 -4.68
N VAL A 107 8.28 -16.64 -4.45
CA VAL A 107 7.78 -15.37 -3.95
C VAL A 107 8.21 -15.18 -2.50
N PRO A 108 8.92 -14.07 -2.18
CA PRO A 108 9.34 -13.83 -0.81
C PRO A 108 8.14 -13.74 0.13
N GLY A 109 8.18 -14.44 1.22
CA GLY A 109 7.14 -14.41 2.23
C GLY A 109 5.99 -15.36 2.00
N CYS A 110 5.85 -15.89 0.80
CA CYS A 110 4.74 -16.80 0.49
C CYS A 110 4.88 -18.14 1.20
N CYS A 111 5.96 -18.84 0.92
CA CYS A 111 6.19 -20.15 1.52
C CYS A 111 6.69 -20.03 2.96
N ALA A 112 7.30 -18.91 3.28
CA ALA A 112 7.75 -18.66 4.65
C ALA A 112 6.59 -18.60 5.61
N ALA A 113 5.47 -18.04 5.18
CA ALA A 113 4.27 -18.00 6.02
C ALA A 113 3.78 -19.41 6.33
N SER A 114 3.84 -20.31 5.35
CA SER A 114 3.48 -21.71 5.55
C SER A 114 4.43 -22.39 6.51
N SER A 115 5.73 -22.14 6.34
CA SER A 115 6.73 -22.70 7.21
C SER A 115 6.55 -22.25 8.64
N SER A 116 6.17 -21.00 8.80
CA SER A 116 5.93 -20.44 10.10
C SER A 116 4.80 -21.19 10.82
N GLY A 117 3.78 -21.55 10.07
CA GLY A 117 2.71 -22.35 10.62
C GLY A 117 3.18 -23.70 11.09
N ASP A 118 4.11 -24.28 10.39
CA ASP A 118 4.66 -25.57 10.78
C ASP A 118 5.43 -25.50 12.07
N ALA A 119 6.13 -24.41 12.28
CA ALA A 119 6.96 -24.25 13.45
C ALA A 119 6.15 -24.26 14.74
N SER A 120 4.91 -23.93 14.66
CA SER A 120 4.06 -23.95 15.82
C SER A 120 3.41 -25.31 15.98
#